data_7c9cc31cf35c5c6198d7f3127f69fd9d
#
_entry.id   7c9cc31cf35c5c6198d7f3127f69fd9d
#
_cell.length_a   1.000
_cell.length_b   1.000
_cell.length_c   1.000
_cell.angle_alpha   90.00
_cell.angle_beta   90.00
_cell.angle_gamma   90.00
#
_symmetry.space_group_name_H-M   'P 1'
#
loop_
_entity.id
_entity.type
_entity.pdbx_description
1 polymer ?
#
loop_
_entity_poly.entity_id
_entity_poly.type
_entity_poly.pdbx_seq_one_letter_code
_entity_poly.pdbx_strand_id
1 'polypeptide(L)'
;ILHSPIYKYMFMKNNIALHWFKKDLRLADNPSLNYLSKNYEKIIGVYIYDDINPIPKIGSASRVWLNEALKYLDKQLNGNLIVLRGNPKEQLSKIIEWFDINEISWNRCYEPWMIKRDKDLKSFFNSNLKVSSFNGSLLWEPWEILKNDGTPYKVFTPFYKRGCLEAKEPRQPEYLEINFFNHNFKNTDVSDLNLLTKKKWEKKIIRNWNVGENYSTEIMNNFYKDGLNDYADGRNFPIKKNVSRLSPYIHWGQVSPNTLWYELKKNQNYKNNNL
;
A
#
# COMPACT_ATOMS: atom_id res chain seq x y z
N ILE A 1 11.88 45.95 23.97
CA ILE A 1 12.01 45.47 22.59
C ILE A 1 10.96 44.37 22.44
N LEU A 2 9.90 44.70 21.72
CA LEU A 2 8.64 43.98 21.61
C LEU A 2 8.79 42.68 20.79
N HIS A 3 8.71 41.53 21.42
CA HIS A 3 8.37 40.28 20.76
C HIS A 3 6.84 40.19 20.64
N SER A 4 6.32 40.73 19.56
CA SER A 4 4.88 40.65 19.26
C SER A 4 4.56 39.20 18.79
N PRO A 5 3.58 38.52 19.41
CA PRO A 5 3.13 37.19 18.98
C PRO A 5 2.48 37.18 17.57
N ILE A 6 2.23 38.36 17.00
CA ILE A 6 1.63 38.53 15.68
C ILE A 6 2.54 38.02 14.55
N TYR A 7 3.88 38.07 14.70
CA TYR A 7 4.82 37.54 13.69
C TYR A 7 4.84 36.01 13.60
N LYS A 8 4.37 35.30 14.61
CA LYS A 8 4.29 33.83 14.58
C LYS A 8 3.13 33.29 13.75
N TYR A 9 2.10 34.12 13.53
CA TYR A 9 0.91 33.76 12.73
C TYR A 9 1.03 34.07 11.22
N MET A 10 2.02 34.85 10.81
CA MET A 10 2.17 35.31 9.42
C MET A 10 2.86 34.30 8.49
N PHE A 11 3.35 33.16 8.98
CA PHE A 11 3.97 32.09 8.22
C PHE A 11 3.55 30.69 8.69
N MET A 12 2.29 30.50 9.05
CA MET A 12 1.73 29.15 9.05
C MET A 12 1.50 28.74 7.59
N LYS A 13 2.55 28.30 6.91
CA LYS A 13 2.42 27.46 5.73
C LYS A 13 1.45 26.35 6.10
N ASN A 14 0.43 26.12 5.28
CA ASN A 14 -0.50 25.02 5.50
C ASN A 14 0.31 23.73 5.73
N ASN A 15 0.22 23.14 6.93
CA ASN A 15 0.97 21.96 7.31
C ASN A 15 0.29 20.70 6.76
N ILE A 16 0.19 20.65 5.40
CA ILE A 16 -0.56 19.62 4.67
C ILE A 16 0.42 18.78 3.84
N ALA A 17 0.30 17.48 3.95
CA ALA A 17 1.03 16.53 3.11
C ALA A 17 0.07 15.65 2.30
N LEU A 18 0.57 15.10 1.20
CA LEU A 18 -0.15 14.21 0.32
C LEU A 18 0.43 12.81 0.37
N HIS A 19 -0.41 11.81 0.62
CA HIS A 19 -0.07 10.42 0.41
C HIS A 19 -0.69 9.90 -0.88
N TRP A 20 0.15 9.42 -1.80
CA TRP A 20 -0.28 8.82 -3.04
C TRP A 20 -0.37 7.29 -2.90
N PHE A 21 -1.60 6.78 -2.71
CA PHE A 21 -1.90 5.35 -2.70
C PHE A 21 -1.67 4.71 -4.06
N LYS A 22 -1.07 3.52 -4.07
CA LYS A 22 -0.83 2.71 -5.27
C LYS A 22 -1.23 1.25 -5.04
N LYS A 23 -0.27 0.40 -4.66
CA LYS A 23 -0.49 -1.00 -4.24
C LYS A 23 -0.33 -1.14 -2.72
N ASP A 24 -0.88 -0.22 -1.98
CA ASP A 24 -0.83 -0.10 -0.53
C ASP A 24 -2.16 0.40 0.03
N LEU A 25 -3.27 -0.20 -0.46
CA LEU A 25 -4.64 0.23 -0.16
C LEU A 25 -5.06 -0.15 1.27
N ARG A 26 -4.32 0.38 2.26
CA ARG A 26 -4.53 0.19 3.69
C ARG A 26 -4.08 1.41 4.50
N LEU A 27 -4.57 1.52 5.72
CA LEU A 27 -4.15 2.52 6.69
C LEU A 27 -3.16 1.93 7.71
N ALA A 28 -3.42 0.73 8.21
CA ALA A 28 -2.58 0.07 9.21
C ALA A 28 -1.23 -0.33 8.64
N ASP A 29 -0.19 -0.13 9.43
CA ASP A 29 1.20 -0.42 9.05
C ASP A 29 1.57 0.09 7.65
N ASN A 30 1.23 1.35 7.38
CA ASN A 30 1.57 2.04 6.15
C ASN A 30 2.73 3.03 6.41
N PRO A 31 3.98 2.68 6.06
CA PRO A 31 5.15 3.48 6.43
C PRO A 31 5.12 4.92 5.92
N SER A 32 4.57 5.15 4.74
CA SER A 32 4.44 6.49 4.18
C SER A 32 3.40 7.31 4.96
N LEU A 33 2.23 6.75 5.28
CA LEU A 33 1.23 7.42 6.12
C LEU A 33 1.75 7.67 7.54
N ASN A 34 2.41 6.68 8.15
CA ASN A 34 2.98 6.81 9.49
C ASN A 34 4.03 7.92 9.56
N TYR A 35 4.87 8.03 8.54
CA TYR A 35 5.83 9.12 8.43
C TYR A 35 5.13 10.48 8.32
N LEU A 36 4.13 10.60 7.45
CA LEU A 36 3.39 11.84 7.27
C LEU A 36 2.63 12.23 8.54
N SER A 37 1.98 11.28 9.22
CA SER A 37 1.23 11.51 10.46
C SER A 37 2.11 12.04 11.61
N LYS A 38 3.40 11.70 11.63
CA LYS A 38 4.36 12.22 12.61
C LYS A 38 4.85 13.65 12.30
N ASN A 39 4.75 14.07 11.04
CA ASN A 39 5.38 15.32 10.57
C ASN A 39 4.39 16.39 10.11
N TYR A 40 3.13 16.02 9.87
CA TYR A 40 2.11 16.91 9.30
C TYR A 40 0.79 16.78 10.04
N GLU A 41 0.09 17.91 10.20
CA GLU A 41 -1.19 17.95 10.90
C GLU A 41 -2.34 17.38 10.07
N LYS A 42 -2.25 17.53 8.74
CA LYS A 42 -3.30 17.14 7.81
C LYS A 42 -2.71 16.34 6.64
N ILE A 43 -3.37 15.26 6.31
CA ILE A 43 -2.95 14.38 5.21
C ILE A 43 -4.07 14.29 4.18
N ILE A 44 -3.71 14.43 2.91
CA ILE A 44 -4.59 14.18 1.78
C ILE A 44 -4.25 12.82 1.21
N GLY A 45 -5.25 11.93 1.13
CA GLY A 45 -5.14 10.63 0.48
C GLY A 45 -5.56 10.72 -0.99
N VAL A 46 -4.70 10.28 -1.89
CA VAL A 46 -4.93 10.33 -3.34
C VAL A 46 -4.70 8.96 -3.96
N TYR A 47 -5.61 8.52 -4.83
CA TYR A 47 -5.41 7.39 -5.73
C TYR A 47 -5.56 7.86 -7.18
N ILE A 48 -4.62 7.49 -8.06
CA ILE A 48 -4.67 7.82 -9.48
C ILE A 48 -4.69 6.53 -10.30
N TYR A 49 -5.76 6.33 -11.05
CA TYR A 49 -5.84 5.27 -12.04
C TYR A 49 -5.10 5.71 -13.31
N ASP A 50 -3.83 5.27 -13.40
CA ASP A 50 -2.96 5.54 -14.54
C ASP A 50 -3.29 4.56 -15.68
N ASP A 51 -3.99 5.03 -16.70
CA ASP A 51 -4.37 4.26 -17.89
C ASP A 51 -3.75 4.79 -19.20
N ILE A 52 -2.84 5.76 -19.07
CA ILE A 52 -2.21 6.46 -20.22
C ILE A 52 -0.86 5.82 -20.57
N ASN A 53 -0.12 5.38 -19.56
CA ASN A 53 1.19 4.77 -19.79
C ASN A 53 1.06 3.39 -20.46
N PRO A 54 2.05 2.96 -21.23
CA PRO A 54 2.09 1.61 -21.83
C PRO A 54 2.32 0.54 -20.74
N ILE A 55 1.34 0.37 -19.88
CA ILE A 55 1.35 -0.57 -18.77
C ILE A 55 0.63 -1.83 -19.20
N PRO A 56 1.07 -3.01 -18.73
CA PRO A 56 0.23 -4.20 -18.84
C PRO A 56 -1.14 -3.90 -18.25
N LYS A 57 -2.19 -3.97 -19.07
CA LYS A 57 -3.56 -3.70 -18.63
C LYS A 57 -3.90 -4.62 -17.47
N ILE A 58 -4.40 -4.05 -16.39
CA ILE A 58 -4.89 -4.81 -15.23
C ILE A 58 -5.98 -5.79 -15.71
N GLY A 59 -5.84 -7.06 -15.35
CA GLY A 59 -6.81 -8.10 -15.68
C GLY A 59 -8.21 -7.81 -15.12
N SER A 60 -9.24 -8.34 -15.76
CA SER A 60 -10.62 -8.01 -15.39
C SER A 60 -10.98 -8.38 -13.94
N ALA A 61 -10.51 -9.51 -13.42
CA ALA A 61 -10.72 -9.88 -12.02
C ALA A 61 -10.04 -8.91 -11.05
N SER A 62 -8.81 -8.48 -11.37
CA SER A 62 -8.07 -7.50 -10.58
C SER A 62 -8.75 -6.11 -10.61
N ARG A 63 -9.41 -5.73 -11.72
CA ARG A 63 -10.20 -4.49 -11.78
C ARG A 63 -11.43 -4.54 -10.86
N VAL A 64 -12.10 -5.68 -10.80
CA VAL A 64 -13.21 -5.87 -9.86
C VAL A 64 -12.72 -5.71 -8.43
N TRP A 65 -11.60 -6.34 -8.09
CA TRP A 65 -11.00 -6.20 -6.77
C TRP A 65 -10.64 -4.74 -6.46
N LEU A 66 -9.96 -4.07 -7.38
CA LEU A 66 -9.57 -2.67 -7.23
C LEU A 66 -10.78 -1.76 -7.00
N ASN A 67 -11.87 -1.97 -7.73
CA ASN A 67 -13.10 -1.20 -7.54
C ASN A 67 -13.63 -1.29 -6.11
N GLU A 68 -13.70 -2.50 -5.56
CA GLU A 68 -14.17 -2.71 -4.19
C GLU A 68 -13.15 -2.22 -3.15
N ALA A 69 -11.85 -2.38 -3.43
CA ALA A 69 -10.78 -1.91 -2.56
C ALA A 69 -10.77 -0.38 -2.43
N LEU A 70 -10.98 0.35 -3.51
CA LEU A 70 -11.07 1.81 -3.49
C LEU A 70 -12.31 2.31 -2.75
N LYS A 71 -13.47 1.67 -2.95
CA LYS A 71 -14.69 1.99 -2.19
C LYS A 71 -14.49 1.75 -0.69
N TYR A 72 -13.83 0.64 -0.34
CA TYR A 72 -13.52 0.35 1.05
C TYR A 72 -12.57 1.38 1.64
N LEU A 73 -11.49 1.72 0.92
CA LEU A 73 -10.52 2.71 1.37
C LEU A 73 -11.16 4.09 1.53
N ASP A 74 -11.98 4.53 0.59
CA ASP A 74 -12.70 5.81 0.67
C ASP A 74 -13.60 5.87 1.91
N LYS A 75 -14.31 4.77 2.22
CA LYS A 75 -15.08 4.67 3.46
C LYS A 75 -14.19 4.81 4.71
N GLN A 76 -12.98 4.24 4.71
CA GLN A 76 -12.04 4.39 5.82
C GLN A 76 -11.52 5.84 5.97
N LEU A 77 -11.47 6.58 4.88
CA LEU A 77 -11.14 8.01 4.87
C LEU A 77 -12.38 8.92 5.05
N ASN A 78 -13.52 8.38 5.47
CA ASN A 78 -14.78 9.12 5.63
C ASN A 78 -15.22 9.89 4.37
N GLY A 79 -14.97 9.33 3.18
CA GLY A 79 -15.27 9.96 1.89
C GLY A 79 -14.26 11.01 1.44
N ASN A 80 -13.07 11.04 2.05
CA ASN A 80 -12.01 12.01 1.72
C ASN A 80 -10.89 11.44 0.85
N LEU A 81 -11.07 10.28 0.24
CA LEU A 81 -10.11 9.77 -0.75
C LEU A 81 -10.29 10.53 -2.07
N ILE A 82 -9.26 11.22 -2.52
CA ILE A 82 -9.25 11.81 -3.87
C ILE A 82 -8.95 10.69 -4.87
N VAL A 83 -9.92 10.37 -5.71
CA VAL A 83 -9.77 9.40 -6.80
C VAL A 83 -9.70 10.14 -8.13
N LEU A 84 -8.65 9.91 -8.90
CA LEU A 84 -8.44 10.54 -10.20
C LEU A 84 -8.05 9.52 -11.27
N ARG A 85 -8.18 9.91 -12.53
CA ARG A 85 -7.79 9.11 -13.70
C ARG A 85 -6.86 9.92 -14.60
N GLY A 86 -5.85 9.26 -15.17
CA GLY A 86 -4.96 9.83 -16.17
C GLY A 86 -3.50 9.87 -15.74
N ASN A 87 -2.74 10.81 -16.31
CA ASN A 87 -1.30 10.92 -16.07
C ASN A 87 -1.00 11.33 -14.62
N PRO A 88 -0.25 10.53 -13.84
CA PRO A 88 0.05 10.85 -12.45
C PRO A 88 0.74 12.20 -12.26
N LYS A 89 1.64 12.60 -13.14
CA LYS A 89 2.34 13.88 -13.06
C LYS A 89 1.36 15.05 -13.11
N GLU A 90 0.45 15.03 -14.06
CA GLU A 90 -0.56 16.09 -14.24
C GLU A 90 -1.55 16.13 -13.08
N GLN A 91 -2.03 14.96 -12.67
CA GLN A 91 -3.03 14.89 -11.61
C GLN A 91 -2.45 15.29 -10.24
N LEU A 92 -1.23 14.85 -9.93
CA LEU A 92 -0.55 15.27 -8.70
C LEU A 92 -0.25 16.76 -8.69
N SER A 93 0.19 17.34 -9.83
CA SER A 93 0.45 18.79 -9.94
C SER A 93 -0.79 19.61 -9.61
N LYS A 94 -1.97 19.23 -10.14
CA LYS A 94 -3.25 19.91 -9.84
C LYS A 94 -3.59 19.89 -8.35
N ILE A 95 -3.39 18.75 -7.68
CA ILE A 95 -3.69 18.62 -6.24
C ILE A 95 -2.70 19.42 -5.41
N ILE A 96 -1.41 19.35 -5.76
CA ILE A 96 -0.34 20.09 -5.08
C ILE A 96 -0.62 21.60 -5.13
N GLU A 97 -1.01 22.11 -6.29
CA GLU A 97 -1.36 23.52 -6.46
C GLU A 97 -2.64 23.88 -5.69
N TRP A 98 -3.69 23.04 -5.76
CA TRP A 98 -4.97 23.32 -5.11
C TRP A 98 -4.88 23.41 -3.59
N PHE A 99 -4.07 22.58 -2.95
CA PHE A 99 -3.99 22.49 -1.49
C PHE A 99 -2.74 23.12 -0.87
N ASP A 100 -1.85 23.70 -1.67
CA ASP A 100 -0.54 24.20 -1.20
C ASP A 100 0.23 23.13 -0.40
N ILE A 101 0.46 21.99 -1.04
CA ILE A 101 1.06 20.79 -0.42
C ILE A 101 2.53 21.05 -0.08
N ASN A 102 2.96 20.67 1.13
CA ASN A 102 4.34 20.81 1.59
C ASN A 102 5.22 19.58 1.26
N GLU A 103 4.63 18.39 1.29
CA GLU A 103 5.33 17.15 0.97
C GLU A 103 4.40 16.16 0.28
N ILE A 104 4.93 15.44 -0.70
CA ILE A 104 4.29 14.28 -1.30
C ILE A 104 5.04 13.01 -0.89
N SER A 105 4.31 11.98 -0.52
CA SER A 105 4.89 10.71 -0.11
C SER A 105 4.13 9.52 -0.66
N TRP A 106 4.83 8.39 -0.84
CA TRP A 106 4.24 7.14 -1.27
C TRP A 106 5.03 5.92 -0.83
N ASN A 107 4.43 4.73 -0.87
CA ASN A 107 5.17 3.49 -0.77
C ASN A 107 5.68 3.05 -2.15
N ARG A 108 6.93 2.56 -2.18
CA ARG A 108 7.58 2.12 -3.42
C ARG A 108 6.86 0.91 -4.03
N CYS A 109 6.78 0.90 -5.35
CA CYS A 109 6.46 -0.26 -6.16
C CYS A 109 7.73 -0.72 -6.88
N TYR A 110 7.84 -2.01 -7.14
CA TYR A 110 9.09 -2.62 -7.60
C TYR A 110 9.02 -3.16 -9.04
N GLU A 111 7.91 -2.97 -9.73
CA GLU A 111 7.81 -3.24 -11.16
C GLU A 111 8.66 -2.23 -11.95
N PRO A 112 9.46 -2.68 -12.94
CA PRO A 112 10.42 -1.82 -13.63
C PRO A 112 9.83 -0.51 -14.18
N TRP A 113 8.62 -0.57 -14.74
CA TRP A 113 7.94 0.61 -15.26
C TRP A 113 7.48 1.56 -14.15
N MET A 114 7.05 1.04 -12.98
CA MET A 114 6.69 1.86 -11.82
C MET A 114 7.93 2.52 -11.22
N ILE A 115 9.04 1.80 -11.12
CA ILE A 115 10.32 2.36 -10.66
C ILE A 115 10.72 3.53 -11.54
N LYS A 116 10.66 3.37 -12.88
CA LYS A 116 11.00 4.45 -13.83
C LYS A 116 10.09 5.65 -13.62
N ARG A 117 8.76 5.44 -13.67
CA ARG A 117 7.77 6.50 -13.45
C ARG A 117 7.99 7.24 -12.14
N ASP A 118 8.15 6.50 -11.04
CA ASP A 118 8.29 7.08 -9.71
C ASP A 118 9.62 7.85 -9.55
N LYS A 119 10.69 7.42 -10.22
CA LYS A 119 11.95 8.18 -10.31
C LYS A 119 11.76 9.50 -11.06
N ASP A 120 11.09 9.46 -12.22
CA ASP A 120 10.82 10.64 -13.04
C ASP A 120 9.95 11.66 -12.27
N LEU A 121 8.90 11.18 -11.58
CA LEU A 121 8.05 12.01 -10.72
C LEU A 121 8.83 12.61 -9.55
N LYS A 122 9.66 11.82 -8.88
CA LYS A 122 10.49 12.30 -7.77
C LYS A 122 11.46 13.38 -8.23
N SER A 123 12.12 13.20 -9.37
CA SER A 123 13.00 14.20 -9.96
C SER A 123 12.26 15.49 -10.32
N PHE A 124 11.05 15.37 -10.87
CA PHE A 124 10.24 16.52 -11.27
C PHE A 124 9.76 17.35 -10.07
N PHE A 125 9.24 16.69 -9.03
CA PHE A 125 8.67 17.41 -7.89
C PHE A 125 9.73 17.89 -6.87
N ASN A 126 10.88 17.22 -6.76
CA ASN A 126 11.93 17.57 -5.79
C ASN A 126 12.52 18.98 -5.98
N SER A 127 12.30 19.62 -7.12
CA SER A 127 12.75 20.99 -7.35
C SER A 127 11.99 22.02 -6.51
N ASN A 128 10.74 21.74 -6.18
CA ASN A 128 9.83 22.70 -5.55
C ASN A 128 9.13 22.17 -4.30
N LEU A 129 9.23 20.87 -4.03
CA LEU A 129 8.45 20.17 -3.02
C LEU A 129 9.29 19.04 -2.41
N LYS A 130 9.12 18.77 -1.13
CA LYS A 130 9.72 17.59 -0.51
C LYS A 130 9.01 16.32 -1.00
N VAL A 131 9.81 15.31 -1.39
CA VAL A 131 9.30 14.03 -1.90
C VAL A 131 9.93 12.88 -1.16
N SER A 132 9.12 12.05 -0.51
CA SER A 132 9.57 10.90 0.27
C SER A 132 8.98 9.59 -0.26
N SER A 133 9.71 8.49 -0.08
CA SER A 133 9.19 7.17 -0.44
C SER A 133 9.71 6.09 0.51
N PHE A 134 8.85 5.11 0.81
CA PHE A 134 9.08 4.09 1.83
C PHE A 134 8.88 2.67 1.30
N ASN A 135 9.42 1.68 2.01
CA ASN A 135 9.10 0.28 1.76
C ASN A 135 7.81 -0.10 2.51
N GLY A 136 6.71 -0.23 1.79
CA GLY A 136 5.42 -0.66 2.32
C GLY A 136 4.96 -2.04 1.84
N SER A 137 5.77 -2.72 0.98
CA SER A 137 5.34 -3.91 0.24
C SER A 137 6.25 -5.12 0.39
N LEU A 138 7.47 -4.95 0.90
CA LEU A 138 8.46 -6.01 1.02
C LEU A 138 8.95 -6.15 2.46
N LEU A 139 9.32 -7.36 2.86
CA LEU A 139 10.02 -7.59 4.13
C LEU A 139 11.41 -6.96 4.08
N TRP A 140 12.13 -7.16 2.99
CA TRP A 140 13.45 -6.57 2.70
C TRP A 140 13.46 -5.96 1.32
N GLU A 141 14.16 -4.86 1.16
CA GLU A 141 14.39 -4.25 -0.15
C GLU A 141 15.32 -5.11 -1.01
N PRO A 142 15.22 -5.09 -2.34
CA PRO A 142 16.04 -5.94 -3.21
C PRO A 142 17.56 -5.76 -3.03
N TRP A 143 17.99 -4.59 -2.56
CA TRP A 143 19.40 -4.27 -2.29
C TRP A 143 19.87 -4.63 -0.88
N GLU A 144 18.98 -5.08 -0.01
CA GLU A 144 19.32 -5.54 1.35
C GLU A 144 19.70 -7.03 1.37
N ILE A 145 19.19 -7.81 0.41
CA ILE A 145 19.42 -9.26 0.33
C ILE A 145 20.28 -9.59 -0.90
N LEU A 146 21.57 -9.47 -0.73
CA LEU A 146 22.58 -9.72 -1.76
C LEU A 146 23.56 -10.80 -1.30
N LYS A 147 24.24 -11.43 -2.26
CA LYS A 147 25.39 -12.30 -1.98
C LYS A 147 26.58 -11.47 -1.51
N ASN A 148 27.61 -12.13 -0.97
CA ASN A 148 28.84 -11.47 -0.50
C ASN A 148 29.56 -10.68 -1.60
N ASP A 149 29.36 -11.05 -2.87
CA ASP A 149 29.92 -10.35 -4.03
C ASP A 149 29.06 -9.15 -4.48
N GLY A 150 28.00 -8.82 -3.75
CA GLY A 150 27.07 -7.72 -4.06
C GLY A 150 26.09 -8.04 -5.17
N THR A 151 26.05 -9.27 -5.70
CA THR A 151 25.09 -9.66 -6.74
C THR A 151 23.84 -10.32 -6.16
N PRO A 152 22.68 -10.26 -6.84
CA PRO A 152 21.47 -10.90 -6.38
C PRO A 152 21.53 -12.43 -6.45
N TYR A 153 20.82 -13.09 -5.56
CA TYR A 153 20.61 -14.52 -5.62
C TYR A 153 19.75 -14.88 -6.83
N LYS A 154 20.11 -15.97 -7.54
CA LYS A 154 19.37 -16.48 -8.69
C LYS A 154 18.48 -17.68 -8.37
N VAL A 155 18.66 -18.31 -7.20
CA VAL A 155 17.96 -19.52 -6.77
C VAL A 155 17.30 -19.26 -5.43
N PHE A 156 16.04 -19.73 -5.27
CA PHE A 156 15.23 -19.44 -4.07
C PHE A 156 15.85 -19.96 -2.77
N THR A 157 16.32 -21.22 -2.74
CA THR A 157 16.80 -21.82 -1.48
C THR A 157 17.99 -21.07 -0.86
N PRO A 158 19.06 -20.72 -1.62
CA PRO A 158 20.12 -19.87 -1.08
C PRO A 158 19.64 -18.47 -0.73
N PHE A 159 18.76 -17.87 -1.54
CA PHE A 159 18.15 -16.57 -1.24
C PHE A 159 17.46 -16.59 0.12
N TYR A 160 16.61 -17.59 0.35
CA TYR A 160 15.86 -17.69 1.60
C TYR A 160 16.78 -18.05 2.79
N LYS A 161 17.57 -19.15 2.69
CA LYS A 161 18.34 -19.67 3.81
C LYS A 161 19.53 -18.79 4.22
N ARG A 162 20.31 -18.28 3.23
CA ARG A 162 21.52 -17.48 3.47
C ARG A 162 21.28 -15.99 3.33
N GLY A 163 20.27 -15.59 2.59
CA GLY A 163 19.90 -14.19 2.45
C GLY A 163 18.89 -13.76 3.51
N CYS A 164 17.65 -14.24 3.40
CA CYS A 164 16.56 -13.73 4.22
C CYS A 164 16.67 -14.14 5.71
N LEU A 165 17.00 -15.41 6.02
CA LEU A 165 17.04 -15.88 7.41
C LEU A 165 18.26 -15.36 8.19
N GLU A 166 19.34 -14.96 7.50
CA GLU A 166 20.53 -14.38 8.12
C GLU A 166 20.51 -12.85 8.12
N ALA A 167 19.55 -12.24 7.41
CA ALA A 167 19.41 -10.80 7.36
C ALA A 167 18.90 -10.22 8.68
N LYS A 168 19.06 -8.90 8.82
CA LYS A 168 18.40 -8.15 9.89
C LYS A 168 16.89 -8.39 9.84
N GLU A 169 16.28 -8.53 11.02
CA GLU A 169 14.81 -8.66 11.12
C GLU A 169 14.11 -7.54 10.33
N PRO A 170 13.00 -7.87 9.65
CA PRO A 170 12.20 -6.87 8.98
C PRO A 170 11.70 -5.80 9.94
N ARG A 171 11.34 -4.65 9.41
CA ARG A 171 10.75 -3.56 10.16
C ARG A 171 9.54 -4.05 10.97
N GLN A 172 9.47 -3.66 12.24
CA GLN A 172 8.27 -3.89 13.07
C GLN A 172 7.05 -3.16 12.48
N PRO A 173 5.86 -3.77 12.50
CA PRO A 173 4.63 -3.08 12.14
C PRO A 173 4.37 -1.89 13.07
N GLU A 174 3.86 -0.79 12.52
CA GLU A 174 3.52 0.40 13.26
C GLU A 174 2.11 0.87 12.91
N TYR A 175 1.30 1.12 13.94
CA TYR A 175 -0.10 1.49 13.82
C TYR A 175 -0.30 2.88 14.43
N LEU A 176 -0.59 3.87 13.59
CA LEU A 176 -0.86 5.24 14.01
C LEU A 176 -2.25 5.66 13.55
N GLU A 177 -2.86 6.55 14.28
CA GLU A 177 -4.05 7.26 13.85
C GLU A 177 -3.66 8.29 12.80
N ILE A 178 -4.40 8.33 11.70
CA ILE A 178 -4.13 9.23 10.57
C ILE A 178 -5.23 10.28 10.50
N ASN A 179 -4.84 11.54 10.61
CA ASN A 179 -5.75 12.67 10.48
C ASN A 179 -5.87 13.08 9.00
N PHE A 180 -6.87 12.55 8.33
CA PHE A 180 -7.16 12.95 6.95
C PHE A 180 -7.87 14.29 6.89
N PHE A 181 -7.42 15.12 5.94
CA PHE A 181 -8.01 16.43 5.71
C PHE A 181 -9.37 16.31 5.03
N ASN A 182 -10.39 16.85 5.69
CA ASN A 182 -11.72 16.97 5.09
C ASN A 182 -11.72 18.11 4.05
N HIS A 183 -12.07 17.82 2.82
CA HIS A 183 -11.98 18.74 1.70
C HIS A 183 -13.20 18.65 0.78
N ASN A 184 -13.38 19.70 -0.02
CA ASN A 184 -14.42 19.79 -1.05
C ASN A 184 -13.85 19.75 -2.47
N PHE A 185 -12.67 19.20 -2.66
CA PHE A 185 -12.08 19.02 -3.99
C PHE A 185 -12.98 18.12 -4.84
N LYS A 186 -13.28 18.54 -6.07
CA LYS A 186 -14.12 17.76 -6.98
C LYS A 186 -13.42 16.47 -7.36
N ASN A 187 -13.96 15.37 -6.86
CA ASN A 187 -13.42 14.02 -7.02
C ASN A 187 -14.01 13.31 -8.24
N THR A 188 -13.28 12.34 -8.78
CA THR A 188 -13.84 11.34 -9.69
C THR A 188 -14.46 10.24 -8.84
N ASP A 189 -15.73 9.89 -9.05
CA ASP A 189 -16.32 8.72 -8.38
C ASP A 189 -15.58 7.44 -8.82
N VAL A 190 -15.45 6.49 -7.92
CA VAL A 190 -14.80 5.19 -8.22
C VAL A 190 -15.51 4.50 -9.40
N SER A 191 -16.82 4.69 -9.56
CA SER A 191 -17.59 4.15 -10.69
C SER A 191 -17.19 4.75 -12.03
N ASP A 192 -16.71 6.01 -12.06
CA ASP A 192 -16.30 6.70 -13.28
C ASP A 192 -14.94 6.21 -13.80
N LEU A 193 -14.19 5.46 -12.98
CA LEU A 193 -12.99 4.78 -13.44
C LEU A 193 -13.29 3.65 -14.45
N ASN A 194 -14.56 3.25 -14.58
CA ASN A 194 -15.02 2.20 -15.50
C ASN A 194 -14.22 0.89 -15.35
N LEU A 195 -13.91 0.50 -14.10
CA LEU A 195 -13.18 -0.72 -13.79
C LEU A 195 -14.01 -1.98 -14.07
N LEU A 196 -15.34 -1.88 -13.94
CA LEU A 196 -16.27 -2.99 -14.13
C LEU A 196 -16.76 -3.07 -15.59
N THR A 197 -16.98 -4.30 -16.07
CA THR A 197 -17.50 -4.57 -17.42
C THR A 197 -18.99 -4.93 -17.43
N LYS A 198 -19.64 -4.93 -16.25
CA LYS A 198 -21.06 -5.29 -16.01
C LYS A 198 -21.38 -6.75 -16.36
N LYS A 199 -20.41 -7.65 -16.40
CA LYS A 199 -20.60 -9.08 -16.67
C LYS A 199 -21.03 -9.83 -15.42
N LYS A 200 -21.83 -10.90 -15.60
CA LYS A 200 -22.39 -11.70 -14.47
C LYS A 200 -21.31 -12.30 -13.55
N TRP A 201 -20.14 -12.66 -14.07
CA TRP A 201 -19.07 -13.26 -13.27
C TRP A 201 -18.43 -12.27 -12.26
N GLU A 202 -18.48 -10.97 -12.51
CA GLU A 202 -17.99 -9.95 -11.57
C GLU A 202 -18.74 -10.02 -10.23
N LYS A 203 -20.08 -10.21 -10.31
CA LYS A 203 -20.91 -10.41 -9.12
C LYS A 203 -20.53 -11.66 -8.33
N LYS A 204 -20.01 -12.73 -9.00
CA LYS A 204 -19.54 -13.94 -8.31
C LYS A 204 -18.27 -13.67 -7.52
N ILE A 205 -17.34 -12.86 -8.04
CA ILE A 205 -16.14 -12.46 -7.29
C ILE A 205 -16.56 -11.72 -6.03
N ILE A 206 -17.37 -10.68 -6.15
CA ILE A 206 -17.80 -9.86 -5.02
C ILE A 206 -18.54 -10.69 -3.95
N ARG A 207 -19.35 -11.67 -4.36
CA ARG A 207 -20.07 -12.56 -3.41
C ARG A 207 -19.15 -13.51 -2.64
N ASN A 208 -18.02 -13.90 -3.22
CA ASN A 208 -17.12 -14.90 -2.64
C ASN A 208 -15.91 -14.28 -1.91
N TRP A 209 -15.76 -12.96 -1.96
CA TRP A 209 -14.65 -12.25 -1.37
C TRP A 209 -15.14 -10.97 -0.68
N ASN A 210 -14.74 -10.80 0.56
CA ASN A 210 -14.89 -9.54 1.27
C ASN A 210 -13.61 -8.73 1.05
N VAL A 211 -13.71 -7.63 0.31
CA VAL A 211 -12.54 -6.83 -0.06
C VAL A 211 -12.34 -5.69 0.93
N GLY A 212 -11.17 -5.63 1.56
CA GLY A 212 -10.83 -4.57 2.51
C GLY A 212 -9.78 -5.02 3.53
N GLU A 213 -9.16 -4.07 4.17
CA GLU A 213 -8.10 -4.29 5.14
C GLU A 213 -8.55 -5.17 6.33
N ASN A 214 -9.69 -4.87 6.93
CA ASN A 214 -10.21 -5.64 8.08
C ASN A 214 -10.48 -7.11 7.72
N TYR A 215 -10.92 -7.38 6.49
CA TYR A 215 -11.16 -8.74 6.03
C TYR A 215 -9.86 -9.53 5.81
N SER A 216 -8.76 -8.86 5.46
CA SER A 216 -7.46 -9.50 5.38
C SER A 216 -7.00 -10.02 6.74
N THR A 217 -7.26 -9.25 7.79
CA THR A 217 -6.96 -9.64 9.19
C THR A 217 -7.82 -10.83 9.63
N GLU A 218 -9.10 -10.82 9.31
CA GLU A 218 -10.00 -11.94 9.59
C GLU A 218 -9.54 -13.23 8.92
N ILE A 219 -9.23 -13.18 7.62
CA ILE A 219 -8.75 -14.33 6.86
C ILE A 219 -7.40 -14.84 7.39
N MET A 220 -6.51 -13.94 7.75
CA MET A 220 -5.22 -14.27 8.37
C MET A 220 -5.43 -15.03 9.69
N ASN A 221 -6.28 -14.53 10.57
CA ASN A 221 -6.56 -15.15 11.86
C ASN A 221 -7.21 -16.54 11.70
N ASN A 222 -8.14 -16.68 10.77
CA ASN A 222 -8.78 -17.97 10.46
C ASN A 222 -7.75 -18.96 9.91
N PHE A 223 -6.84 -18.51 9.04
CA PHE A 223 -5.76 -19.38 8.54
C PHE A 223 -4.81 -19.81 9.65
N TYR A 224 -4.41 -18.94 10.55
CA TYR A 224 -3.52 -19.26 11.66
C TYR A 224 -4.17 -20.23 12.64
N LYS A 225 -5.47 -20.12 12.85
CA LYS A 225 -6.22 -21.01 13.74
C LYS A 225 -6.41 -22.41 13.15
N ASP A 226 -6.87 -22.48 11.91
CA ASP A 226 -7.40 -23.72 11.35
C ASP A 226 -6.56 -24.26 10.18
N GLY A 227 -5.94 -23.41 9.37
CA GLY A 227 -5.26 -23.79 8.13
C GLY A 227 -3.78 -24.08 8.28
N LEU A 228 -3.12 -23.48 9.26
CA LEU A 228 -1.67 -23.55 9.41
C LEU A 228 -1.19 -24.93 9.84
N ASN A 229 -1.95 -25.65 10.69
CA ASN A 229 -1.53 -26.91 11.32
C ASN A 229 -1.18 -28.02 10.31
N ASP A 230 -1.80 -28.06 9.14
CA ASP A 230 -1.55 -29.04 8.08
C ASP A 230 -1.18 -28.36 6.76
N TYR A 231 -0.56 -27.19 6.83
CA TYR A 231 -0.26 -26.38 5.65
C TYR A 231 0.68 -27.08 4.68
N ALA A 232 1.74 -27.74 5.19
CA ALA A 232 2.77 -28.34 4.36
C ALA A 232 2.21 -29.35 3.34
N ASP A 233 1.28 -30.19 3.79
CA ASP A 233 0.64 -31.20 2.94
C ASP A 233 -0.71 -30.72 2.41
N GLY A 234 -1.52 -30.09 3.25
CA GLY A 234 -2.88 -29.68 2.94
C GLY A 234 -2.98 -28.67 1.79
N ARG A 235 -1.97 -27.82 1.59
CA ARG A 235 -1.91 -26.86 0.48
C ARG A 235 -1.91 -27.51 -0.90
N ASN A 236 -1.54 -28.78 -1.01
CA ASN A 236 -1.51 -29.53 -2.26
C ASN A 236 -2.90 -30.08 -2.67
N PHE A 237 -3.88 -29.98 -1.76
CA PHE A 237 -5.23 -30.51 -1.99
C PHE A 237 -6.26 -29.36 -2.05
N PRO A 238 -6.81 -29.04 -3.23
CA PRO A 238 -7.76 -27.93 -3.40
C PRO A 238 -9.03 -27.99 -2.51
N ILE A 239 -9.42 -29.21 -2.09
CA ILE A 239 -10.60 -29.42 -1.23
C ILE A 239 -10.33 -29.05 0.23
N LYS A 240 -9.05 -29.07 0.66
CA LYS A 240 -8.66 -28.71 2.02
C LYS A 240 -8.60 -27.20 2.21
N LYS A 241 -8.90 -26.72 3.41
CA LYS A 241 -8.87 -25.28 3.76
C LYS A 241 -7.51 -24.86 4.33
N ASN A 242 -6.42 -25.41 3.82
CA ASN A 242 -5.05 -25.18 4.32
C ASN A 242 -4.28 -24.10 3.54
N VAL A 243 -4.97 -23.21 2.85
CA VAL A 243 -4.36 -22.05 2.16
C VAL A 243 -4.91 -20.75 2.71
N SER A 244 -4.04 -19.76 2.87
CA SER A 244 -4.41 -18.49 3.52
C SER A 244 -5.39 -17.64 2.69
N ARG A 245 -5.42 -17.79 1.37
CA ARG A 245 -6.18 -16.93 0.44
C ARG A 245 -5.84 -15.43 0.55
N LEU A 246 -4.65 -15.08 1.08
CA LEU A 246 -4.21 -13.71 1.27
C LEU A 246 -3.64 -13.04 0.02
N SER A 247 -3.36 -13.82 -1.04
CA SER A 247 -2.68 -13.29 -2.24
C SER A 247 -3.29 -12.03 -2.86
N PRO A 248 -4.63 -11.89 -3.03
CA PRO A 248 -5.19 -10.66 -3.58
C PRO A 248 -5.06 -9.47 -2.62
N TYR A 249 -5.12 -9.69 -1.30
CA TYR A 249 -4.93 -8.64 -0.31
C TYR A 249 -3.47 -8.15 -0.28
N ILE A 250 -2.50 -9.06 -0.39
CA ILE A 250 -1.08 -8.71 -0.51
C ILE A 250 -0.83 -7.97 -1.83
N HIS A 251 -1.42 -8.43 -2.93
CA HIS A 251 -1.26 -7.81 -4.25
C HIS A 251 -1.69 -6.34 -4.27
N TRP A 252 -2.80 -6.02 -3.61
CA TRP A 252 -3.32 -4.65 -3.51
C TRP A 252 -2.88 -3.92 -2.24
N GLY A 253 -2.01 -4.57 -1.44
CA GLY A 253 -1.44 -3.99 -0.25
C GLY A 253 -2.44 -3.69 0.87
N GLN A 254 -3.54 -4.46 0.93
CA GLN A 254 -4.55 -4.38 1.99
C GLN A 254 -4.09 -5.06 3.29
N VAL A 255 -2.95 -5.70 3.27
CA VAL A 255 -2.21 -6.20 4.41
C VAL A 255 -0.72 -6.02 4.19
N SER A 256 0.01 -5.66 5.24
CA SER A 256 1.45 -5.51 5.18
C SER A 256 2.15 -6.88 5.30
N PRO A 257 3.19 -7.16 4.50
CA PRO A 257 4.04 -8.33 4.70
C PRO A 257 4.66 -8.37 6.10
N ASN A 258 4.99 -7.22 6.67
CA ASN A 258 5.55 -7.12 8.02
C ASN A 258 4.53 -7.56 9.07
N THR A 259 3.27 -7.13 8.95
CA THR A 259 2.18 -7.60 9.82
C THR A 259 2.06 -9.13 9.74
N LEU A 260 2.01 -9.70 8.53
CA LEU A 260 1.93 -11.15 8.35
C LEU A 260 3.12 -11.89 8.97
N TRP A 261 4.33 -11.36 8.79
CA TRP A 261 5.56 -11.93 9.34
C TRP A 261 5.54 -11.99 10.86
N TYR A 262 5.21 -10.89 11.53
CA TYR A 262 5.23 -10.82 12.99
C TYR A 262 4.04 -11.54 13.63
N GLU A 263 2.87 -11.51 13.03
CA GLU A 263 1.72 -12.28 13.51
C GLU A 263 1.95 -13.79 13.37
N LEU A 264 2.57 -14.24 12.27
CA LEU A 264 2.96 -15.65 12.13
C LEU A 264 3.96 -16.07 13.21
N LYS A 265 4.97 -15.24 13.50
CA LYS A 265 5.97 -15.52 14.54
C LYS A 265 5.39 -15.62 15.95
N LYS A 266 4.30 -14.92 16.24
CA LYS A 266 3.58 -15.03 17.52
C LYS A 266 2.82 -16.35 17.66
N ASN A 267 2.50 -17.00 16.56
CA ASN A 267 1.71 -18.23 16.56
C ASN A 267 2.59 -19.43 16.94
N GLN A 268 2.23 -20.14 18.02
CA GLN A 268 2.99 -21.29 18.50
C GLN A 268 3.05 -22.45 17.49
N ASN A 269 2.05 -22.59 16.63
CA ASN A 269 1.97 -23.65 15.62
C ASN A 269 2.93 -23.44 14.45
N TYR A 270 3.47 -22.24 14.28
CA TYR A 270 4.46 -21.92 13.26
C TYR A 270 5.72 -22.82 13.36
N LYS A 271 6.22 -23.06 14.59
CA LYS A 271 7.46 -23.84 14.81
C LYS A 271 7.31 -25.33 14.45
N ASN A 272 6.09 -25.85 14.45
CA ASN A 272 5.81 -27.27 14.20
C ASN A 272 5.67 -27.61 12.72
N ASN A 273 5.61 -26.61 11.83
CA ASN A 273 5.30 -26.81 10.40
C ASN A 273 6.52 -26.74 9.48
N ASN A 274 7.76 -26.71 9.97
CA ASN A 274 9.00 -26.60 9.17
C ASN A 274 8.92 -25.54 8.07
N LEU A 275 8.25 -24.42 8.33
CA LEU A 275 8.04 -23.27 7.42
C LEU A 275 9.18 -22.27 7.49
#